data_e6bdf3362f403df04dda536a9cba63d3
#
_entry.id   e6bdf3362f403df04dda536a9cba63d3
#
_cell.length_a   1.000
_cell.length_b   1.000
_cell.length_c   1.000
_cell.angle_alpha   90.00
_cell.angle_beta   90.00
_cell.angle_gamma   90.00
#
_symmetry.space_group_name_H-M   'P 1'
#
loop_
_entity.id
_entity.type
_entity.pdbx_description
1 polymer ?
#
loop_
_entity_poly.entity_id
_entity_poly.type
_entity_poly.pdbx_seq_one_letter_code
_entity_poly.pdbx_strand_id
1 'polypeptide(L)'
;MGVDITDWLGYGTRPRGLDTAPMPSFMAKKQQQQPRWFVIDAKDQVLGKVAVRAANVLRGKHKPTFTPQTDAGDFVVVVNADKVVLTGKKETDKIYMSYSQYPGKEKRQTAAEIRRRHPEKLIEHAVRGMMPKNRLARRMVTKLKVYAGGTHPHVAQKPEPLSV
;
A
#
# COMPACT_ATOMS: atom_id res chain seq x y z
N MET A 1 -40.83 -55.28 -11.33
CA MET A 1 -40.80 -53.83 -11.61
C MET A 1 -40.12 -53.18 -10.44
N GLY A 2 -38.81 -52.94 -10.55
CA GLY A 2 -38.00 -52.26 -9.52
C GLY A 2 -37.92 -50.80 -9.90
N VAL A 3 -38.46 -49.94 -9.10
CA VAL A 3 -38.32 -48.47 -9.24
C VAL A 3 -37.00 -48.07 -8.57
N ASP A 4 -36.06 -47.60 -9.37
CA ASP A 4 -34.80 -47.09 -8.88
C ASP A 4 -35.04 -45.84 -8.04
N ILE A 5 -34.62 -45.92 -6.77
CA ILE A 5 -34.80 -44.84 -5.75
C ILE A 5 -33.87 -43.64 -6.01
N THR A 6 -33.03 -43.67 -7.06
CA THR A 6 -32.03 -42.63 -7.37
C THR A 6 -32.58 -41.41 -8.16
N ASP A 7 -33.83 -41.47 -8.64
CA ASP A 7 -34.41 -40.38 -9.44
C ASP A 7 -35.01 -39.22 -8.62
N TRP A 8 -35.02 -39.34 -7.27
CA TRP A 8 -35.66 -38.33 -6.41
C TRP A 8 -34.74 -37.25 -5.85
N LEU A 9 -33.42 -37.34 -6.09
CA LEU A 9 -32.47 -36.40 -5.50
C LEU A 9 -31.88 -35.38 -6.49
N GLY A 10 -32.44 -35.20 -7.67
CA GLY A 10 -32.11 -34.02 -8.53
C GLY A 10 -30.64 -33.65 -8.75
N TYR A 11 -29.72 -34.52 -8.35
CA TYR A 11 -28.31 -34.36 -8.70
C TYR A 11 -28.08 -34.89 -10.10
N GLY A 12 -28.37 -34.01 -11.07
CA GLY A 12 -28.04 -34.29 -12.46
C GLY A 12 -26.60 -34.81 -12.52
N THR A 13 -26.45 -36.06 -13.01
CA THR A 13 -25.15 -36.64 -13.35
C THR A 13 -24.44 -35.65 -14.29
N ARG A 14 -23.41 -34.98 -13.79
CA ARG A 14 -22.57 -34.13 -14.63
C ARG A 14 -22.07 -35.00 -15.79
N PRO A 15 -22.22 -34.58 -17.05
CA PRO A 15 -21.71 -35.34 -18.17
C PRO A 15 -20.20 -35.54 -17.95
N ARG A 16 -19.76 -36.81 -17.87
CA ARG A 16 -18.37 -37.22 -17.91
C ARG A 16 -17.82 -36.91 -19.29
N GLY A 17 -17.29 -35.71 -19.48
CA GLY A 17 -16.77 -35.35 -20.81
C GLY A 17 -16.37 -33.89 -20.97
N LEU A 18 -16.54 -33.08 -19.94
CA LEU A 18 -15.83 -31.80 -19.89
C LEU A 18 -14.49 -32.06 -19.23
N ASP A 19 -13.46 -32.25 -20.05
CA ASP A 19 -12.08 -32.10 -19.66
C ASP A 19 -11.88 -30.65 -19.19
N THR A 20 -12.39 -30.34 -18.00
CA THR A 20 -12.02 -29.15 -17.27
C THR A 20 -10.57 -29.33 -16.90
N ALA A 21 -9.68 -28.97 -17.83
CA ALA A 21 -8.29 -28.79 -17.50
C ALA A 21 -8.28 -27.99 -16.17
N PRO A 22 -7.56 -28.47 -15.13
CA PRO A 22 -7.55 -27.80 -13.84
C PRO A 22 -7.15 -26.35 -14.12
N MET A 23 -8.08 -25.40 -13.85
CA MET A 23 -7.77 -23.99 -14.00
C MET A 23 -6.63 -23.70 -13.04
N PRO A 24 -5.38 -23.51 -13.53
CA PRO A 24 -4.27 -23.24 -12.64
C PRO A 24 -4.55 -21.94 -11.93
N SER A 25 -4.52 -21.95 -10.60
CA SER A 25 -4.64 -20.71 -9.83
C SER A 25 -3.51 -19.76 -10.23
N PHE A 26 -3.86 -18.51 -10.61
CA PHE A 26 -2.86 -17.54 -11.02
C PHE A 26 -1.92 -17.22 -9.85
N MET A 27 -0.62 -17.35 -10.09
CA MET A 27 0.42 -16.95 -9.15
C MET A 27 1.38 -15.97 -9.87
N ALA A 28 1.45 -14.74 -9.37
CA ALA A 28 2.32 -13.73 -9.96
C ALA A 28 3.81 -14.11 -9.80
N LYS A 29 4.56 -14.15 -10.89
CA LYS A 29 6.02 -14.31 -10.88
C LYS A 29 6.71 -12.96 -10.83
N LYS A 30 7.76 -12.82 -10.01
CA LYS A 30 8.49 -11.56 -9.85
C LYS A 30 9.02 -11.01 -11.19
N GLN A 31 9.46 -11.86 -12.09
CA GLN A 31 10.01 -11.49 -13.40
C GLN A 31 8.98 -10.87 -14.35
N GLN A 32 7.70 -11.14 -14.15
CA GLN A 32 6.60 -10.63 -14.97
C GLN A 32 6.08 -9.28 -14.50
N GLN A 33 6.52 -8.82 -13.33
CA GLN A 33 6.05 -7.56 -12.76
C GLN A 33 6.82 -6.39 -13.35
N GLN A 34 6.09 -5.46 -13.97
CA GLN A 34 6.63 -4.19 -14.47
C GLN A 34 6.19 -3.08 -13.50
N PRO A 35 7.07 -2.58 -12.64
CA PRO A 35 6.73 -1.50 -11.72
C PRO A 35 6.61 -0.17 -12.49
N ARG A 36 5.52 0.54 -12.25
CA ARG A 36 5.28 1.89 -12.75
C ARG A 36 5.63 2.94 -11.69
N TRP A 37 5.70 4.18 -12.10
CA TRP A 37 5.93 5.31 -11.21
C TRP A 37 4.69 6.19 -11.14
N PHE A 38 4.28 6.53 -9.92
CA PHE A 38 3.15 7.40 -9.67
C PHE A 38 3.58 8.60 -8.83
N VAL A 39 3.02 9.77 -9.11
CA VAL A 39 3.19 10.96 -8.28
C VAL A 39 1.86 11.33 -7.63
N ILE A 40 1.91 11.61 -6.32
CA ILE A 40 0.78 12.07 -5.51
C ILE A 40 1.12 13.46 -4.98
N ASP A 41 0.24 14.43 -5.24
CA ASP A 41 0.33 15.73 -4.60
C ASP A 41 -0.39 15.70 -3.24
N ALA A 42 0.36 15.99 -2.17
CA ALA A 42 -0.17 16.00 -0.82
C ALA A 42 -0.69 17.39 -0.39
N LYS A 43 -0.60 18.41 -1.26
CA LYS A 43 -1.06 19.76 -0.96
C LYS A 43 -2.55 19.74 -0.60
N ASP A 44 -2.88 20.31 0.56
CA ASP A 44 -4.25 20.45 1.09
C ASP A 44 -5.01 19.10 1.25
N GLN A 45 -4.29 17.97 1.15
CA GLN A 45 -4.86 16.65 1.33
C GLN A 45 -4.70 16.15 2.77
N VAL A 46 -5.71 15.40 3.24
CA VAL A 46 -5.65 14.78 4.58
C VAL A 46 -4.61 13.67 4.60
N LEU A 47 -3.68 13.71 5.57
CA LEU A 47 -2.59 12.75 5.73
C LEU A 47 -3.04 11.28 5.58
N GLY A 48 -4.16 10.91 6.21
CA GLY A 48 -4.66 9.54 6.16
C GLY A 48 -5.08 9.09 4.76
N LYS A 49 -5.72 9.97 3.98
CA LYS A 49 -6.12 9.66 2.59
C LYS A 49 -4.91 9.45 1.68
N VAL A 50 -3.93 10.36 1.75
CA VAL A 50 -2.65 10.23 1.02
C VAL A 50 -1.96 8.92 1.39
N ALA A 51 -1.87 8.60 2.68
CA ALA A 51 -1.20 7.38 3.15
C ALA A 51 -1.91 6.10 2.70
N VAL A 52 -3.25 6.04 2.72
CA VAL A 52 -4.03 4.89 2.21
C VAL A 52 -3.79 4.70 0.72
N ARG A 53 -3.84 5.78 -0.05
CA ARG A 53 -3.64 5.72 -1.49
C ARG A 53 -2.23 5.22 -1.83
N ALA A 54 -1.21 5.81 -1.20
CA ALA A 54 0.18 5.39 -1.36
C ALA A 54 0.39 3.92 -0.95
N ALA A 55 -0.14 3.48 0.19
CA ALA A 55 -0.01 2.11 0.65
C ALA A 55 -0.66 1.09 -0.30
N ASN A 56 -1.82 1.41 -0.89
CA ASN A 56 -2.49 0.54 -1.85
C ASN A 56 -1.67 0.37 -3.14
N VAL A 57 -1.05 1.43 -3.64
CA VAL A 57 -0.17 1.39 -4.82
C VAL A 57 1.14 0.63 -4.52
N LEU A 58 1.78 0.91 -3.38
CA LEU A 58 3.00 0.22 -2.94
C LEU A 58 2.80 -1.29 -2.76
N ARG A 59 1.62 -1.71 -2.32
CA ARG A 59 1.25 -3.13 -2.22
C ARG A 59 0.85 -3.74 -3.56
N GLY A 60 0.48 -2.92 -4.54
CA GLY A 60 -0.04 -3.38 -5.83
C GLY A 60 -1.49 -3.86 -5.79
N LYS A 61 -2.28 -3.44 -4.78
CA LYS A 61 -3.70 -3.84 -4.64
C LYS A 61 -4.60 -3.35 -5.78
N HIS A 62 -4.16 -2.35 -6.53
CA HIS A 62 -4.87 -1.83 -7.70
C HIS A 62 -4.71 -2.73 -8.94
N LYS A 63 -3.76 -3.67 -8.91
CA LYS A 63 -3.50 -4.59 -10.04
C LYS A 63 -4.33 -5.87 -9.90
N PRO A 64 -4.93 -6.38 -10.98
CA PRO A 64 -5.65 -7.67 -10.97
C PRO A 64 -4.72 -8.86 -10.67
N THR A 65 -3.42 -8.71 -10.94
CA THR A 65 -2.38 -9.73 -10.71
C THR A 65 -1.85 -9.71 -9.28
N PHE A 66 -2.51 -9.01 -8.35
CA PHE A 66 -2.07 -8.92 -6.96
C PHE A 66 -2.00 -10.29 -6.28
N THR A 67 -0.83 -10.64 -5.76
CA THR A 67 -0.61 -11.82 -4.90
C THR A 67 0.14 -11.41 -3.63
N PRO A 68 -0.33 -11.81 -2.42
CA PRO A 68 0.24 -11.31 -1.14
C PRO A 68 1.72 -11.66 -0.93
N GLN A 69 2.21 -12.76 -1.49
CA GLN A 69 3.58 -13.22 -1.33
C GLN A 69 4.57 -12.56 -2.30
N THR A 70 4.09 -11.90 -3.35
CA THR A 70 4.94 -11.29 -4.38
C THR A 70 4.87 -9.77 -4.30
N ASP A 71 6.00 -9.11 -4.51
CA ASP A 71 6.05 -7.65 -4.60
C ASP A 71 5.58 -7.21 -5.99
N ALA A 72 4.26 -7.01 -6.13
CA ALA A 72 3.62 -6.51 -7.35
C ALA A 72 3.45 -4.99 -7.36
N GLY A 73 3.90 -4.30 -6.29
CA GLY A 73 3.70 -2.87 -6.10
C GLY A 73 4.54 -1.97 -7.00
N ASP A 74 4.09 -0.74 -7.12
CA ASP A 74 4.69 0.30 -7.94
C ASP A 74 5.46 1.31 -7.08
N PHE A 75 6.23 2.19 -7.74
CA PHE A 75 6.92 3.29 -7.08
C PHE A 75 5.95 4.46 -6.87
N VAL A 76 6.06 5.08 -5.69
CA VAL A 76 5.23 6.25 -5.35
C VAL A 76 6.14 7.40 -4.94
N VAL A 77 5.95 8.52 -5.61
CA VAL A 77 6.56 9.80 -5.26
C VAL A 77 5.47 10.68 -4.66
N VAL A 78 5.69 11.18 -3.45
CA VAL A 78 4.78 12.14 -2.81
C VAL A 78 5.46 13.49 -2.75
N VAL A 79 4.79 14.52 -3.25
CA VAL A 79 5.29 15.90 -3.24
C VAL A 79 4.45 16.77 -2.30
N ASN A 80 4.98 17.93 -1.93
CA ASN A 80 4.35 18.90 -1.03
C ASN A 80 4.01 18.32 0.36
N ALA A 81 4.89 17.50 0.92
CA ALA A 81 4.65 16.88 2.23
C ALA A 81 4.54 17.90 3.38
N ASP A 82 5.09 19.09 3.23
CA ASP A 82 4.96 20.21 4.17
C ASP A 82 3.52 20.72 4.31
N LYS A 83 2.72 20.64 3.21
CA LYS A 83 1.36 21.18 3.10
C LYS A 83 0.26 20.16 3.37
N VAL A 84 0.61 18.97 3.85
CA VAL A 84 -0.37 17.93 4.20
C VAL A 84 -1.22 18.38 5.39
N VAL A 85 -2.53 18.10 5.36
CA VAL A 85 -3.47 18.50 6.40
C VAL A 85 -3.60 17.42 7.47
N LEU A 86 -3.52 17.83 8.75
CA LEU A 86 -3.89 17.02 9.90
C LEU A 86 -5.22 17.50 10.46
N THR A 87 -6.21 16.63 10.57
CA THR A 87 -7.55 16.98 11.02
C THR A 87 -7.64 17.09 12.55
N GLY A 88 -8.47 18.01 13.04
CA GLY A 88 -8.69 18.24 14.47
C GLY A 88 -7.43 18.71 15.19
N LYS A 89 -7.27 18.39 16.47
CA LYS A 89 -6.13 18.79 17.30
C LYS A 89 -4.87 17.94 17.13
N LYS A 90 -4.76 17.15 16.04
CA LYS A 90 -3.63 16.20 15.86
C LYS A 90 -2.28 16.88 15.69
N GLU A 91 -2.26 18.14 15.29
CA GLU A 91 -1.01 18.90 15.16
C GLU A 91 -0.28 19.02 16.51
N THR A 92 -1.04 19.28 17.58
CA THR A 92 -0.51 19.45 18.94
C THR A 92 -0.51 18.18 19.76
N ASP A 93 -1.60 17.40 19.69
CA ASP A 93 -1.86 16.30 20.60
C ASP A 93 -1.24 14.97 20.14
N LYS A 94 -0.97 14.83 18.82
CA LYS A 94 -0.39 13.60 18.32
C LYS A 94 1.10 13.53 18.62
N ILE A 95 1.47 12.57 19.48
CA ILE A 95 2.85 12.32 19.89
C ILE A 95 3.42 11.13 19.11
N TYR A 96 4.58 11.32 18.54
CA TYR A 96 5.41 10.29 17.95
C TYR A 96 6.52 9.92 18.92
N MET A 97 6.56 8.65 19.30
CA MET A 97 7.57 8.15 20.22
C MET A 97 8.65 7.40 19.45
N SER A 98 9.91 7.67 19.74
CA SER A 98 11.06 6.90 19.27
C SER A 98 11.87 6.43 20.46
N TYR A 99 12.32 5.19 20.41
CA TYR A 99 13.06 4.53 21.46
C TYR A 99 14.45 4.11 20.97
N SER A 100 15.48 4.51 21.70
CA SER A 100 16.90 4.26 21.36
C SER A 100 17.44 2.94 21.92
N GLN A 101 16.59 2.07 22.46
CA GLN A 101 16.91 0.80 23.15
C GLN A 101 17.63 0.95 24.50
N TYR A 102 17.88 2.16 24.98
CA TYR A 102 18.40 2.41 26.32
C TYR A 102 17.26 2.79 27.26
N PRO A 103 17.21 2.22 28.49
CA PRO A 103 16.20 2.57 29.49
C PRO A 103 16.11 4.08 29.74
N GLY A 104 14.90 4.63 29.79
CA GLY A 104 14.64 6.03 30.09
C GLY A 104 14.95 7.04 28.97
N LYS A 105 15.41 6.61 27.78
CA LYS A 105 15.72 7.52 26.66
C LYS A 105 14.63 7.53 25.56
N GLU A 106 13.39 7.60 25.96
CA GLU A 106 12.29 7.83 25.04
C GLU A 106 12.27 9.27 24.55
N LYS A 107 12.24 9.45 23.23
CA LYS A 107 12.04 10.76 22.61
C LYS A 107 10.58 10.89 22.19
N ARG A 108 9.90 11.90 22.69
CA ARG A 108 8.53 12.25 22.35
C ARG A 108 8.55 13.53 21.53
N GLN A 109 7.93 13.50 20.35
CA GLN A 109 7.84 14.65 19.46
C GLN A 109 6.40 14.84 19.02
N THR A 110 5.92 16.07 19.00
CA THR A 110 4.60 16.41 18.46
C THR A 110 4.62 16.40 16.93
N ALA A 111 3.43 16.28 16.31
CA ALA A 111 3.34 16.35 14.85
C ALA A 111 3.87 17.68 14.31
N ALA A 112 3.62 18.80 15.02
CA ALA A 112 4.13 20.12 14.67
C ALA A 112 5.67 20.20 14.65
N GLU A 113 6.32 19.58 15.64
CA GLU A 113 7.79 19.53 15.69
C GLU A 113 8.37 18.71 14.54
N ILE A 114 7.74 17.56 14.21
CA ILE A 114 8.19 16.72 13.09
C ILE A 114 8.00 17.48 11.77
N ARG A 115 6.86 18.14 11.57
CA ARG A 115 6.60 18.96 10.37
C ARG A 115 7.68 20.01 10.16
N ARG A 116 8.10 20.68 11.25
CA ARG A 116 9.12 21.75 11.18
C ARG A 116 10.51 21.23 10.80
N ARG A 117 10.87 20.02 11.27
CA ARG A 117 12.21 19.46 11.07
C ARG A 117 12.31 18.54 9.85
N HIS A 118 11.35 17.65 9.69
CA HIS A 118 11.33 16.59 8.69
C HIS A 118 9.90 16.26 8.29
N PRO A 119 9.24 17.09 7.45
CA PRO A 119 7.85 16.88 7.07
C PRO A 119 7.60 15.54 6.36
N GLU A 120 8.59 15.02 5.66
CA GLU A 120 8.53 13.74 4.95
C GLU A 120 8.19 12.58 5.90
N LYS A 121 8.73 12.64 7.14
CA LYS A 121 8.54 11.59 8.15
C LYS A 121 7.08 11.41 8.56
N LEU A 122 6.25 12.46 8.48
CA LEU A 122 4.83 12.36 8.78
C LEU A 122 4.13 11.35 7.85
N ILE A 123 4.40 11.47 6.56
CA ILE A 123 3.84 10.59 5.53
C ILE A 123 4.46 9.20 5.61
N GLU A 124 5.78 9.11 5.74
CA GLU A 124 6.47 7.82 5.87
C GLU A 124 5.95 7.00 7.05
N HIS A 125 5.77 7.62 8.24
CA HIS A 125 5.22 6.96 9.42
C HIS A 125 3.78 6.49 9.18
N ALA A 126 2.95 7.32 8.55
CA ALA A 126 1.57 6.98 8.24
C ALA A 126 1.49 5.79 7.27
N VAL A 127 2.26 5.81 6.18
CA VAL A 127 2.31 4.72 5.19
C VAL A 127 2.88 3.45 5.81
N ARG A 128 3.98 3.52 6.57
CA ARG A 128 4.57 2.37 7.25
C ARG A 128 3.59 1.70 8.22
N GLY A 129 2.78 2.50 8.92
CA GLY A 129 1.72 1.99 9.80
C GLY A 129 0.61 1.22 9.08
N MET A 130 0.37 1.55 7.79
CA MET A 130 -0.64 0.91 6.94
C MET A 130 -0.11 -0.29 6.14
N MET A 131 1.21 -0.49 6.16
CA MET A 131 1.84 -1.63 5.49
C MET A 131 1.84 -2.87 6.40
N PRO A 132 1.82 -4.09 5.84
CA PRO A 132 1.95 -5.32 6.64
C PRO A 132 3.30 -5.34 7.36
N LYS A 133 3.34 -5.94 8.57
CA LYS A 133 4.55 -6.01 9.40
C LYS A 133 5.42 -7.23 9.05
N ASN A 134 5.88 -7.32 7.80
CA ASN A 134 6.68 -8.44 7.32
C ASN A 134 7.94 -7.97 6.55
N ARG A 135 8.81 -8.92 6.20
CA ARG A 135 10.03 -8.64 5.43
C ARG A 135 9.74 -8.06 4.05
N LEU A 136 8.63 -8.49 3.42
CA LEU A 136 8.23 -8.02 2.09
C LEU A 136 7.86 -6.53 2.14
N ALA A 137 7.10 -6.10 3.15
CA ALA A 137 6.72 -4.70 3.32
C ALA A 137 7.93 -3.77 3.51
N ARG A 138 9.01 -4.23 4.16
CA ARG A 138 10.24 -3.45 4.28
C ARG A 138 10.83 -3.10 2.91
N ARG A 139 10.76 -4.04 1.94
CA ARG A 139 11.18 -3.80 0.55
C ARG A 139 10.19 -2.89 -0.19
N MET A 140 8.88 -3.05 0.04
CA MET A 140 7.87 -2.20 -0.59
C MET A 140 8.00 -0.74 -0.15
N VAL A 141 8.26 -0.47 1.15
CA VAL A 141 8.43 0.88 1.68
C VAL A 141 9.63 1.60 1.05
N THR A 142 10.68 0.93 0.60
CA THR A 142 11.80 1.59 -0.09
C THR A 142 11.42 2.22 -1.43
N LYS A 143 10.28 1.78 -2.02
CA LYS A 143 9.71 2.34 -3.25
C LYS A 143 8.94 3.65 -3.01
N LEU A 144 8.70 4.02 -1.76
CA LEU A 144 8.13 5.30 -1.39
C LEU A 144 9.22 6.37 -1.38
N LYS A 145 9.00 7.46 -2.10
CA LYS A 145 9.86 8.65 -2.11
C LYS A 145 9.00 9.85 -1.73
N VAL A 146 9.36 10.53 -0.66
CA VAL A 146 8.61 11.67 -0.13
C VAL A 146 9.47 12.91 -0.19
N TYR A 147 8.90 14.01 -0.68
CA TYR A 147 9.58 15.31 -0.80
C TYR A 147 8.75 16.40 -0.13
N ALA A 148 9.42 17.26 0.63
CA ALA A 148 8.79 18.37 1.33
C ALA A 148 8.17 19.37 0.34
N GLY A 149 8.91 19.73 -0.70
CA GLY A 149 8.46 20.67 -1.75
C GLY A 149 7.76 20.02 -2.94
N GLY A 150 7.44 20.83 -3.94
CA GLY A 150 6.76 20.38 -5.17
C GLY A 150 7.69 19.80 -6.24
N THR A 151 9.02 19.89 -6.07
CA THR A 151 9.99 19.39 -7.04
C THR A 151 10.55 18.04 -6.60
N HIS A 152 10.78 17.14 -7.57
CA HIS A 152 11.36 15.83 -7.33
C HIS A 152 12.38 15.47 -8.42
N PRO A 153 13.43 14.66 -8.13
CA PRO A 153 14.48 14.30 -9.10
C PRO A 153 14.07 13.20 -10.09
N HIS A 154 12.86 12.64 -9.97
CA HIS A 154 12.40 11.48 -10.72
C HIS A 154 11.69 11.83 -12.04
N VAL A 155 12.13 12.89 -12.74
CA VAL A 155 11.52 13.31 -14.02
C VAL A 155 11.79 12.28 -15.12
N ALA A 156 12.98 11.67 -15.12
CA ALA A 156 13.37 10.67 -16.10
C ALA A 156 12.48 9.41 -16.11
N GLN A 157 11.88 9.07 -14.97
CA GLN A 157 10.98 7.93 -14.81
C GLN A 157 9.56 8.21 -15.29
N LYS A 158 9.24 9.46 -15.67
CA LYS A 158 7.92 9.91 -16.15
C LYS A 158 6.77 9.44 -15.25
N PRO A 159 6.74 9.86 -13.98
CA PRO A 159 5.71 9.40 -13.05
C PRO A 159 4.33 9.89 -13.49
N GLU A 160 3.33 9.00 -13.44
CA GLU A 160 1.93 9.31 -13.75
C GLU A 160 1.26 9.99 -12.56
N PRO A 161 0.49 11.07 -12.74
CA PRO A 161 -0.24 11.72 -11.65
C PRO A 161 -1.35 10.81 -11.13
N LEU A 162 -1.45 10.68 -9.81
CA LEU A 162 -2.47 9.89 -9.14
C LEU A 162 -3.27 10.78 -8.18
N SER A 163 -4.58 10.86 -8.40
CA SER A 163 -5.50 11.57 -7.50
C SER A 163 -5.70 10.80 -6.18
N VAL A 164 -5.91 11.54 -5.10
CA VAL A 164 -6.14 11.03 -3.73
C VAL A 164 -7.63 10.82 -3.44
#